data_f8cd3ff19658b96113fc3f0b3a935e13
#
_entry.id   f8cd3ff19658b96113fc3f0b3a935e13
#
_cell.length_a   1.000
_cell.length_b   1.000
_cell.length_c   1.000
_cell.angle_alpha   90.00
_cell.angle_beta   90.00
_cell.angle_gamma   90.00
#
_symmetry.space_group_name_H-M   'P 1'
#
loop_
_entity.id
_entity.type
_entity.pdbx_description
1 polymer ?
#
loop_
_entity_poly.entity_id
_entity_poly.type
_entity_poly.pdbx_seq_one_letter_code
_entity_poly.pdbx_strand_id
1 'polypeptide(L)'
;MHCEKYLSGECRSCQWLELSPEQQISRKQDNLQSLLPSLASSLFFTPVTGPFEGFRNKAKMVISGSVEKPILGIVNRDGDAVSLTGCPLYPTEFLPIFAQLIPFIARAGLTPYNIERKRGELKYILLTQSWHTKQFMLRFVLRSDKKIAQLQKALPWLQEKLPQLAVITANIQPVHMAILEGAQEIMFTEQHVLRDEFNQVPLFIRPQSFFQTNPIVASQLYQTAREWVKELNITSLWDLFCGVGGFGLHCADKTTKLTGIEISAPAIECARQSAQELGLQHVEFQALDSTNFATSRQDIPDLVLVNPPRRGIGKNLCNYLSDMHPEYILYSSCNAQTMAQDFELLSGYEVCKVQLFDMFPHTAHYEVLSLLKRK
;
A
#
# COMPACT_ATOMS: atom_id res chain seq x y z
N MET A 1 5.32 17.64 14.45
CA MET A 1 3.90 17.72 14.02
C MET A 1 3.01 18.04 15.22
N HIS A 2 2.11 19.01 15.12
CA HIS A 2 1.10 19.30 16.14
C HIS A 2 -0.19 18.56 15.84
N CYS A 3 -0.77 17.85 16.83
CA CYS A 3 -2.03 17.13 16.65
C CYS A 3 -2.91 17.21 17.91
N GLU A 4 -3.98 17.99 17.85
CA GLU A 4 -4.91 18.19 18.96
C GLU A 4 -5.54 16.86 19.43
N LYS A 5 -5.89 15.97 18.49
CA LYS A 5 -6.49 14.67 18.81
C LYS A 5 -5.53 13.73 19.56
N TYR A 6 -4.23 13.87 19.32
CA TYR A 6 -3.24 13.16 20.11
C TYR A 6 -3.08 13.76 21.50
N LEU A 7 -2.99 15.09 21.60
CA LEU A 7 -2.84 15.79 22.87
C LEU A 7 -4.03 15.57 23.80
N SER A 8 -5.27 15.57 23.27
CA SER A 8 -6.49 15.26 24.02
C SER A 8 -6.65 13.77 24.38
N GLY A 9 -5.81 12.89 23.84
CA GLY A 9 -5.93 11.45 24.04
C GLY A 9 -6.98 10.75 23.18
N GLU A 10 -7.74 11.46 22.39
CA GLU A 10 -8.80 10.90 21.52
C GLU A 10 -8.23 9.96 20.46
N CYS A 11 -7.04 10.27 19.88
CA CYS A 11 -6.38 9.44 18.87
C CYS A 11 -4.94 9.07 19.31
N ARG A 12 -4.60 7.78 19.24
CA ARG A 12 -3.27 7.25 19.59
C ARG A 12 -2.61 6.50 18.44
N SER A 13 -2.99 6.80 17.20
CA SER A 13 -2.42 6.14 16.01
C SER A 13 -0.95 6.49 15.77
N CYS A 14 -0.55 7.72 16.11
CA CYS A 14 0.84 8.21 16.02
C CYS A 14 1.58 7.98 17.34
N GLN A 15 2.00 6.74 17.60
CA GLN A 15 2.55 6.32 18.90
C GLN A 15 3.85 7.04 19.28
N TRP A 16 4.60 7.55 18.31
CA TRP A 16 5.90 8.22 18.48
C TRP A 16 5.85 9.71 18.16
N LEU A 17 4.69 10.33 18.25
CA LEU A 17 4.52 11.76 17.95
C LEU A 17 5.37 12.67 18.84
N GLU A 18 5.65 12.23 20.08
CA GLU A 18 6.47 12.99 21.04
C GLU A 18 7.98 12.90 20.76
N LEU A 19 8.40 11.95 19.92
CA LEU A 19 9.79 11.81 19.53
C LEU A 19 10.14 12.77 18.38
N SER A 20 11.34 13.33 18.41
CA SER A 20 11.83 14.07 17.25
C SER A 20 11.99 13.15 16.02
N PRO A 21 12.00 13.69 14.81
CA PRO A 21 12.28 12.91 13.59
C PRO A 21 13.55 12.06 13.71
N GLU A 22 14.62 12.66 14.22
CA GLU A 22 15.93 12.01 14.37
C GLU A 22 15.84 10.85 15.37
N GLN A 23 15.13 11.04 16.49
CA GLN A 23 14.91 9.98 17.48
C GLN A 23 14.08 8.82 16.92
N GLN A 24 13.07 9.11 16.10
CA GLN A 24 12.27 8.07 15.45
C GLN A 24 13.12 7.23 14.49
N ILE A 25 13.95 7.87 13.67
CA ILE A 25 14.83 7.19 12.72
C ILE A 25 15.90 6.38 13.43
N SER A 26 16.57 6.96 14.45
CA SER A 26 17.57 6.23 15.25
C SER A 26 16.98 4.96 15.84
N ARG A 27 15.82 5.04 16.50
CA ARG A 27 15.16 3.86 17.08
C ARG A 27 14.79 2.79 16.05
N LYS A 28 14.36 3.19 14.85
CA LYS A 28 14.05 2.25 13.75
C LYS A 28 15.32 1.57 13.26
N GLN A 29 16.40 2.34 13.10
CA GLN A 29 17.71 1.82 12.68
C GLN A 29 18.30 0.87 13.72
N ASP A 30 18.27 1.23 15.00
CA ASP A 30 18.71 0.38 16.10
C ASP A 30 17.93 -0.94 16.17
N ASN A 31 16.61 -0.86 15.98
CA ASN A 31 15.77 -2.04 15.90
C ASN A 31 16.16 -2.94 14.70
N LEU A 32 16.33 -2.37 13.51
CA LEU A 32 16.73 -3.12 12.33
C LEU A 32 18.08 -3.81 12.53
N GLN A 33 19.07 -3.10 13.07
CA GLN A 33 20.40 -3.66 13.33
C GLN A 33 20.34 -4.77 14.40
N SER A 34 19.51 -4.62 15.43
CA SER A 34 19.33 -5.64 16.47
C SER A 34 18.70 -6.94 15.93
N LEU A 35 17.91 -6.87 14.87
CA LEU A 35 17.32 -8.03 14.20
C LEU A 35 18.29 -8.75 13.25
N LEU A 36 19.38 -8.09 12.86
CA LEU A 36 20.39 -8.59 11.93
C LEU A 36 21.80 -8.49 12.56
N PRO A 37 22.04 -9.09 13.75
CA PRO A 37 23.24 -8.85 14.54
C PRO A 37 24.53 -9.39 13.92
N SER A 38 24.42 -10.33 12.97
CA SER A 38 25.56 -10.91 12.26
C SER A 38 26.09 -10.04 11.12
N LEU A 39 25.35 -8.99 10.73
CA LEU A 39 25.74 -8.14 9.61
C LEU A 39 26.67 -7.01 10.05
N ALA A 40 27.71 -6.76 9.25
CA ALA A 40 28.59 -5.62 9.46
C ALA A 40 27.85 -4.29 9.29
N SER A 41 28.17 -3.29 10.12
CA SER A 41 27.53 -1.98 10.06
C SER A 41 27.67 -1.29 8.70
N SER A 42 28.71 -1.59 7.95
CA SER A 42 28.93 -1.07 6.59
C SER A 42 27.93 -1.52 5.55
N LEU A 43 27.15 -2.57 5.82
CA LEU A 43 26.09 -3.06 4.92
C LEU A 43 24.78 -2.28 5.06
N PHE A 44 24.63 -1.49 6.14
CA PHE A 44 23.46 -0.67 6.40
C PHE A 44 23.64 0.72 5.79
N PHE A 45 22.87 1.00 4.75
CA PHE A 45 22.85 2.31 4.11
C PHE A 45 22.08 3.33 4.94
N THR A 46 22.33 4.62 4.68
CA THR A 46 21.62 5.70 5.34
C THR A 46 20.11 5.56 5.17
N PRO A 47 19.31 5.65 6.26
CA PRO A 47 17.86 5.59 6.17
C PRO A 47 17.27 6.63 5.22
N VAL A 48 16.28 6.23 4.44
CA VAL A 48 15.52 7.12 3.57
C VAL A 48 14.32 7.64 4.33
N THR A 49 14.16 8.97 4.36
CA THR A 49 13.09 9.66 5.07
C THR A 49 12.28 10.52 4.11
N GLY A 50 11.06 10.86 4.52
CA GLY A 50 10.17 11.77 3.80
C GLY A 50 9.59 12.83 4.74
N PRO A 51 8.58 13.57 4.31
CA PRO A 51 7.88 14.51 5.16
C PRO A 51 7.15 13.80 6.30
N PHE A 52 7.05 14.47 7.45
CA PHE A 52 6.37 13.98 8.64
C PHE A 52 4.89 14.41 8.70
N GLU A 53 4.45 15.24 7.77
CA GLU A 53 3.09 15.74 7.60
C GLU A 53 2.69 15.68 6.12
N GLY A 54 1.39 15.59 5.83
CA GLY A 54 0.87 15.65 4.47
C GLY A 54 1.34 14.54 3.52
N PHE A 55 1.87 13.45 4.05
CA PHE A 55 2.46 12.38 3.23
C PHE A 55 1.48 11.27 2.86
N ARG A 56 0.38 11.13 3.63
CA ARG A 56 -0.51 9.96 3.51
C ARG A 56 -1.55 10.17 2.42
N ASN A 57 -1.37 9.51 1.30
CA ASN A 57 -2.25 9.63 0.13
C ASN A 57 -3.53 8.78 0.19
N LYS A 58 -3.77 8.05 1.30
CA LYS A 58 -4.95 7.20 1.46
C LYS A 58 -5.58 7.38 2.84
N ALA A 59 -6.83 7.80 2.86
CA ALA A 59 -7.65 7.87 4.05
C ALA A 59 -8.62 6.69 4.09
N LYS A 60 -8.67 6.00 5.23
CA LYS A 60 -9.69 5.01 5.57
C LYS A 60 -10.48 5.54 6.75
N MET A 61 -11.73 5.90 6.51
CA MET A 61 -12.59 6.50 7.51
C MET A 61 -13.71 5.53 7.89
N VAL A 62 -13.82 5.20 9.19
CA VAL A 62 -15.03 4.63 9.77
C VAL A 62 -16.09 5.73 9.80
N ILE A 63 -17.32 5.42 9.42
CA ILE A 63 -18.43 6.38 9.44
C ILE A 63 -19.30 6.09 10.65
N SER A 64 -19.40 7.07 11.51
CA SER A 64 -20.15 7.04 12.78
C SER A 64 -21.12 8.22 12.88
N GLY A 65 -21.77 8.38 14.02
CA GLY A 65 -22.73 9.46 14.26
C GLY A 65 -24.11 9.19 13.64
N SER A 66 -24.78 10.24 13.18
CA SER A 66 -26.06 10.16 12.48
C SER A 66 -25.93 10.56 11.01
N VAL A 67 -27.00 10.35 10.24
CA VAL A 67 -27.02 10.74 8.83
C VAL A 67 -26.89 12.25 8.63
N GLU A 68 -27.42 13.06 9.57
CA GLU A 68 -27.35 14.52 9.57
C GLU A 68 -26.03 15.06 10.10
N LYS A 69 -25.39 14.31 10.99
CA LYS A 69 -24.10 14.65 11.62
C LYS A 69 -23.15 13.45 11.59
N PRO A 70 -22.70 13.05 10.40
CA PRO A 70 -21.75 11.94 10.28
C PRO A 70 -20.37 12.34 10.80
N ILE A 71 -19.68 11.40 11.41
CA ILE A 71 -18.30 11.52 11.88
C ILE A 71 -17.44 10.61 10.99
N LEU A 72 -16.49 11.22 10.28
CA LEU A 72 -15.54 10.52 9.42
C LEU A 72 -14.21 10.37 10.16
N GLY A 73 -13.83 9.14 10.51
CA GLY A 73 -12.59 8.96 11.25
C GLY A 73 -12.33 7.55 11.74
N ILE A 74 -12.17 7.41 13.04
CA ILE A 74 -11.93 6.13 13.73
C ILE A 74 -12.89 5.96 14.90
N VAL A 75 -13.00 4.73 15.38
CA VAL A 75 -13.50 4.44 16.72
C VAL A 75 -12.27 4.18 17.61
N ASN A 76 -12.12 4.94 18.68
CA ASN A 76 -11.00 4.81 19.60
C ASN A 76 -11.15 3.56 20.50
N ARG A 77 -10.20 3.33 21.40
CA ARG A 77 -10.21 2.17 22.30
C ARG A 77 -11.36 2.16 23.30
N ASP A 78 -11.88 3.35 23.62
CA ASP A 78 -12.99 3.54 24.56
C ASP A 78 -14.35 3.39 23.86
N GLY A 79 -14.37 3.18 22.55
CA GLY A 79 -15.58 3.05 21.74
C GLY A 79 -16.10 4.38 21.17
N ASP A 80 -15.40 5.49 21.38
CA ASP A 80 -15.83 6.80 20.93
C ASP A 80 -15.47 7.04 19.46
N ALA A 81 -16.37 7.69 18.75
CA ALA A 81 -16.14 8.15 17.38
C ALA A 81 -15.27 9.42 17.38
N VAL A 82 -14.14 9.37 16.68
CA VAL A 82 -13.18 10.48 16.58
C VAL A 82 -13.05 10.91 15.14
N SER A 83 -13.33 12.19 14.85
CA SER A 83 -13.14 12.76 13.51
C SER A 83 -11.66 12.88 13.17
N LEU A 84 -11.29 12.41 11.97
CA LEU A 84 -9.96 12.54 11.40
C LEU A 84 -9.92 13.43 10.15
N THR A 85 -10.96 14.21 9.88
CA THR A 85 -11.03 15.10 8.70
C THR A 85 -9.97 16.21 8.71
N GLY A 86 -9.44 16.56 9.88
CA GLY A 86 -8.34 17.51 10.07
C GLY A 86 -7.01 16.84 10.44
N CYS A 87 -6.83 15.53 10.16
CA CYS A 87 -5.59 14.83 10.50
C CYS A 87 -4.42 15.37 9.67
N PRO A 88 -3.32 15.85 10.30
CA PRO A 88 -2.20 16.46 9.59
C PRO A 88 -1.37 15.48 8.77
N LEU A 89 -1.61 14.17 8.85
CA LEU A 89 -0.97 13.18 7.99
C LEU A 89 -1.47 13.24 6.54
N TYR A 90 -2.70 13.75 6.32
CA TYR A 90 -3.24 13.88 4.96
C TYR A 90 -2.79 15.18 4.32
N PRO A 91 -2.53 15.18 3.00
CA PRO A 91 -2.37 16.40 2.22
C PRO A 91 -3.57 17.34 2.35
N THR A 92 -3.34 18.64 2.25
CA THR A 92 -4.40 19.66 2.41
C THR A 92 -5.53 19.52 1.40
N GLU A 93 -5.27 18.89 0.24
CA GLU A 93 -6.23 18.61 -0.82
C GLU A 93 -7.36 17.65 -0.37
N PHE A 94 -7.17 16.91 0.72
CA PHE A 94 -8.22 16.07 1.32
C PHE A 94 -9.30 16.89 2.04
N LEU A 95 -8.95 18.05 2.61
CA LEU A 95 -9.85 18.87 3.41
C LEU A 95 -11.15 19.25 2.68
N PRO A 96 -11.12 19.82 1.46
CA PRO A 96 -12.34 20.17 0.74
C PRO A 96 -13.20 18.95 0.40
N ILE A 97 -12.58 17.78 0.19
CA ILE A 97 -13.32 16.54 -0.10
C ILE A 97 -14.08 16.10 1.15
N PHE A 98 -13.42 16.02 2.30
CA PHE A 98 -14.10 15.67 3.56
C PHE A 98 -15.23 16.65 3.89
N ALA A 99 -15.02 17.96 3.67
CA ALA A 99 -16.04 18.97 3.90
C ALA A 99 -17.30 18.76 3.03
N GLN A 100 -17.16 18.26 1.80
CA GLN A 100 -18.29 17.96 0.91
C GLN A 100 -18.90 16.58 1.19
N LEU A 101 -18.13 15.60 1.67
CA LEU A 101 -18.64 14.28 2.01
C LEU A 101 -19.63 14.31 3.19
N ILE A 102 -19.43 15.20 4.17
CA ILE A 102 -20.33 15.34 5.33
C ILE A 102 -21.77 15.64 4.88
N PRO A 103 -22.08 16.73 4.15
CA PRO A 103 -23.44 17.00 3.68
C PRO A 103 -23.92 16.01 2.62
N PHE A 104 -22.98 15.41 1.85
CA PHE A 104 -23.32 14.40 0.84
C PHE A 104 -23.93 13.13 1.45
N ILE A 105 -23.41 12.67 2.60
CA ILE A 105 -23.94 11.50 3.32
C ILE A 105 -25.41 11.69 3.68
N ALA A 106 -25.78 12.88 4.18
CA ALA A 106 -27.17 13.23 4.46
C ALA A 106 -28.01 13.28 3.18
N ARG A 107 -27.51 13.91 2.12
CA ARG A 107 -28.19 14.03 0.83
C ARG A 107 -28.47 12.68 0.19
N ALA A 108 -27.56 11.74 0.28
CA ALA A 108 -27.68 10.38 -0.25
C ALA A 108 -28.43 9.44 0.72
N GLY A 109 -28.80 9.89 1.90
CA GLY A 109 -29.50 9.09 2.91
C GLY A 109 -28.69 7.88 3.37
N LEU A 110 -27.36 8.00 3.43
CA LEU A 110 -26.43 6.94 3.81
C LEU A 110 -26.28 6.87 5.33
N THR A 111 -27.13 6.12 5.99
CA THR A 111 -27.09 5.97 7.46
C THR A 111 -25.79 5.30 7.89
N PRO A 112 -24.99 5.91 8.79
CA PRO A 112 -23.79 5.28 9.35
C PRO A 112 -24.08 3.92 9.96
N TYR A 113 -23.19 2.96 9.76
CA TYR A 113 -23.35 1.61 10.29
C TYR A 113 -22.94 1.55 11.76
N ASN A 114 -23.89 1.18 12.62
CA ASN A 114 -23.64 0.95 14.04
C ASN A 114 -23.36 -0.54 14.26
N ILE A 115 -22.16 -0.87 14.74
CA ILE A 115 -21.70 -2.26 14.96
C ILE A 115 -22.51 -2.94 16.05
N GLU A 116 -22.79 -2.27 17.17
CA GLU A 116 -23.52 -2.84 18.32
C GLU A 116 -24.95 -3.19 17.94
N ARG A 117 -25.63 -2.25 17.26
CA ARG A 117 -27.04 -2.41 16.85
C ARG A 117 -27.21 -3.20 15.55
N LYS A 118 -26.11 -3.51 14.84
CA LYS A 118 -26.10 -4.17 13.51
C LYS A 118 -27.02 -3.49 12.49
N ARG A 119 -27.11 -2.16 12.54
CA ARG A 119 -28.00 -1.33 11.71
C ARG A 119 -27.24 -0.20 11.03
N GLY A 120 -27.80 0.28 9.91
CA GLY A 120 -27.16 1.27 9.05
C GLY A 120 -26.57 0.65 7.79
N GLU A 121 -26.10 1.47 6.88
CA GLU A 121 -25.60 1.03 5.56
C GLU A 121 -24.16 1.41 5.32
N LEU A 122 -23.73 2.64 5.65
CA LEU A 122 -22.40 3.16 5.35
C LEU A 122 -21.41 2.79 6.45
N LYS A 123 -20.49 1.87 6.14
CA LYS A 123 -19.46 1.39 7.07
C LYS A 123 -18.18 2.21 7.01
N TYR A 124 -17.67 2.39 5.80
CA TYR A 124 -16.41 3.09 5.58
C TYR A 124 -16.47 3.98 4.34
N ILE A 125 -15.62 4.99 4.35
CA ILE A 125 -15.22 5.72 3.15
C ILE A 125 -13.70 5.57 3.03
N LEU A 126 -13.25 5.18 1.82
CA LEU A 126 -11.85 5.19 1.47
C LEU A 126 -11.63 6.25 0.41
N LEU A 127 -10.65 7.12 0.65
CA LEU A 127 -10.26 8.17 -0.27
C LEU A 127 -8.78 7.99 -0.59
N THR A 128 -8.44 7.84 -1.86
CA THR A 128 -7.06 7.66 -2.33
C THR A 128 -6.73 8.77 -3.33
N GLN A 129 -5.61 9.46 -3.14
CA GLN A 129 -5.11 10.47 -4.06
C GLN A 129 -3.99 9.89 -4.92
N SER A 130 -4.04 10.14 -6.23
CA SER A 130 -2.86 10.03 -7.08
C SER A 130 -1.90 11.16 -6.76
N TRP A 131 -0.65 10.83 -6.47
CA TRP A 131 0.37 11.82 -6.20
C TRP A 131 0.72 12.63 -7.45
N HIS A 132 0.75 11.98 -8.61
CA HIS A 132 1.11 12.60 -9.88
C HIS A 132 -0.03 13.43 -10.46
N THR A 133 -1.24 12.86 -10.62
CA THR A 133 -2.36 13.53 -11.30
C THR A 133 -3.18 14.44 -10.38
N LYS A 134 -3.03 14.31 -9.05
CA LYS A 134 -3.86 14.94 -8.01
C LYS A 134 -5.34 14.57 -8.07
N GLN A 135 -5.72 13.61 -8.91
CA GLN A 135 -7.05 13.04 -8.94
C GLN A 135 -7.29 12.11 -7.75
N PHE A 136 -8.56 11.87 -7.45
CA PHE A 136 -8.96 11.04 -6.33
C PHE A 136 -9.84 9.86 -6.76
N MET A 137 -9.69 8.76 -6.03
CA MET A 137 -10.62 7.64 -6.01
C MET A 137 -11.38 7.66 -4.69
N LEU A 138 -12.70 7.67 -4.78
CA LEU A 138 -13.62 7.63 -3.64
C LEU A 138 -14.38 6.30 -3.64
N ARG A 139 -14.29 5.56 -2.55
CA ARG A 139 -14.95 4.28 -2.38
C ARG A 139 -15.86 4.29 -1.16
N PHE A 140 -17.14 4.03 -1.36
CA PHE A 140 -18.10 3.82 -0.29
C PHE A 140 -18.17 2.32 0.04
N VAL A 141 -18.05 1.95 1.31
CA VAL A 141 -18.23 0.56 1.75
C VAL A 141 -19.58 0.46 2.45
N LEU A 142 -20.52 -0.24 1.81
CA LEU A 142 -21.89 -0.38 2.26
C LEU A 142 -22.17 -1.79 2.76
N ARG A 143 -23.09 -1.92 3.71
CA ARG A 143 -23.55 -3.21 4.21
C ARG A 143 -24.34 -4.00 3.15
N SER A 144 -25.10 -3.30 2.32
CA SER A 144 -25.96 -3.91 1.30
C SER A 144 -26.10 -3.00 0.08
N ASP A 145 -26.74 -3.49 -0.97
CA ASP A 145 -27.04 -2.75 -2.17
C ASP A 145 -28.28 -1.82 -2.08
N LYS A 146 -28.99 -1.86 -0.96
CA LYS A 146 -30.28 -1.12 -0.78
C LYS A 146 -30.18 0.39 -1.00
N LYS A 147 -28.99 0.97 -0.83
CA LYS A 147 -28.76 2.41 -1.00
C LYS A 147 -28.06 2.78 -2.31
N ILE A 148 -27.79 1.82 -3.20
CA ILE A 148 -27.07 2.09 -4.45
C ILE A 148 -27.86 3.06 -5.34
N ALA A 149 -29.15 2.89 -5.51
CA ALA A 149 -29.96 3.79 -6.35
C ALA A 149 -29.97 5.23 -5.81
N GLN A 150 -30.08 5.41 -4.48
CA GLN A 150 -30.05 6.74 -3.85
C GLN A 150 -28.65 7.35 -3.94
N LEU A 151 -27.59 6.56 -3.74
CA LEU A 151 -26.22 7.00 -3.90
C LEU A 151 -25.99 7.48 -5.33
N GLN A 152 -26.35 6.67 -6.32
CA GLN A 152 -26.20 7.01 -7.74
C GLN A 152 -26.96 8.29 -8.13
N LYS A 153 -28.17 8.49 -7.62
CA LYS A 153 -28.97 9.72 -7.83
C LYS A 153 -28.30 10.96 -7.22
N ALA A 154 -27.57 10.83 -6.11
CA ALA A 154 -26.93 11.94 -5.42
C ALA A 154 -25.55 12.29 -6.00
N LEU A 155 -24.85 11.37 -6.67
CA LEU A 155 -23.49 11.54 -7.17
C LEU A 155 -23.25 12.76 -8.09
N PRO A 156 -24.18 13.15 -9.00
CA PRO A 156 -23.97 14.34 -9.83
C PRO A 156 -23.69 15.59 -9.03
N TRP A 157 -24.36 15.78 -7.89
CA TRP A 157 -24.09 16.89 -6.99
C TRP A 157 -22.67 16.86 -6.43
N LEU A 158 -22.18 15.68 -6.04
CA LEU A 158 -20.82 15.52 -5.50
C LEU A 158 -19.76 15.75 -6.59
N GLN A 159 -19.98 15.24 -7.79
CA GLN A 159 -19.06 15.39 -8.92
C GLN A 159 -18.97 16.84 -9.40
N GLU A 160 -20.07 17.60 -9.34
CA GLU A 160 -20.07 19.04 -9.63
C GLU A 160 -19.21 19.80 -8.61
N LYS A 161 -19.29 19.46 -7.33
CA LYS A 161 -18.51 20.08 -6.25
C LYS A 161 -17.05 19.67 -6.24
N LEU A 162 -16.77 18.44 -6.66
CA LEU A 162 -15.46 17.79 -6.56
C LEU A 162 -15.07 17.16 -7.92
N PRO A 163 -14.76 17.97 -8.96
CA PRO A 163 -14.44 17.44 -10.28
C PRO A 163 -13.14 16.61 -10.31
N GLN A 164 -12.31 16.69 -9.27
CA GLN A 164 -11.12 15.86 -9.09
C GLN A 164 -11.41 14.40 -8.69
N LEU A 165 -12.65 14.04 -8.38
CA LEU A 165 -13.06 12.65 -8.14
C LEU A 165 -13.16 11.90 -9.47
N ALA A 166 -12.06 11.29 -9.90
CA ALA A 166 -11.98 10.59 -11.18
C ALA A 166 -12.60 9.18 -11.13
N VAL A 167 -12.50 8.51 -9.99
CA VAL A 167 -13.05 7.17 -9.78
C VAL A 167 -13.96 7.20 -8.55
N ILE A 168 -15.21 6.76 -8.71
CA ILE A 168 -16.17 6.63 -7.61
C ILE A 168 -16.77 5.23 -7.66
N THR A 169 -16.73 4.53 -6.51
CA THR A 169 -17.25 3.16 -6.40
C THR A 169 -18.02 2.94 -5.11
N ALA A 170 -18.80 1.86 -5.08
CA ALA A 170 -19.33 1.28 -3.85
C ALA A 170 -18.93 -0.20 -3.76
N ASN A 171 -18.46 -0.59 -2.59
CA ASN A 171 -18.19 -1.98 -2.27
C ASN A 171 -19.26 -2.51 -1.31
N ILE A 172 -19.80 -3.69 -1.58
CA ILE A 172 -20.81 -4.33 -0.73
C ILE A 172 -20.10 -5.31 0.22
N GLN A 173 -20.11 -4.95 1.51
CA GLN A 173 -19.52 -5.75 2.60
C GLN A 173 -20.60 -6.14 3.62
N PRO A 174 -21.29 -7.28 3.45
CA PRO A 174 -22.43 -7.64 4.26
C PRO A 174 -22.08 -8.20 5.64
N VAL A 175 -20.83 -8.64 5.83
CA VAL A 175 -20.41 -9.34 7.04
C VAL A 175 -20.31 -8.38 8.24
N HIS A 176 -20.84 -8.80 9.37
CA HIS A 176 -20.76 -8.05 10.62
C HIS A 176 -19.40 -8.27 11.31
N MET A 177 -18.35 -7.81 10.69
CA MET A 177 -16.98 -7.87 11.20
C MET A 177 -16.20 -6.64 10.72
N ALA A 178 -15.05 -6.39 11.33
CA ALA A 178 -14.13 -5.32 10.94
C ALA A 178 -13.35 -5.63 9.62
N ILE A 179 -14.00 -6.31 8.69
CA ILE A 179 -13.48 -6.58 7.35
C ILE A 179 -13.74 -5.34 6.49
N LEU A 180 -12.72 -4.92 5.75
CA LEU A 180 -12.78 -3.66 5.01
C LEU A 180 -13.64 -3.74 3.76
N GLU A 181 -13.66 -4.90 3.08
CA GLU A 181 -14.30 -5.05 1.78
C GLU A 181 -14.96 -6.42 1.60
N GLY A 182 -15.99 -6.45 0.75
CA GLY A 182 -16.65 -7.65 0.25
C GLY A 182 -16.28 -7.91 -1.21
N ALA A 183 -16.89 -8.96 -1.77
CA ALA A 183 -16.58 -9.41 -3.13
C ALA A 183 -17.15 -8.52 -4.25
N GLN A 184 -18.23 -7.78 -3.98
CA GLN A 184 -18.92 -6.99 -5.00
C GLN A 184 -18.45 -5.53 -4.99
N GLU A 185 -17.96 -5.07 -6.14
CA GLU A 185 -17.61 -3.67 -6.41
C GLU A 185 -18.50 -3.11 -7.51
N ILE A 186 -19.09 -1.94 -7.29
CA ILE A 186 -19.99 -1.25 -8.21
C ILE A 186 -19.31 0.06 -8.63
N MET A 187 -19.09 0.23 -9.94
CA MET A 187 -18.47 1.42 -10.52
C MET A 187 -19.54 2.44 -10.87
N PHE A 188 -19.29 3.72 -10.57
CA PHE A 188 -20.19 4.84 -10.89
C PHE A 188 -19.58 5.82 -11.89
N THR A 189 -18.33 5.68 -12.23
CA THR A 189 -17.60 6.52 -13.17
C THR A 189 -17.15 5.71 -14.38
N GLU A 190 -16.95 6.37 -15.52
CA GLU A 190 -16.38 5.74 -16.71
C GLU A 190 -14.91 5.35 -16.48
N GLN A 191 -14.17 6.18 -15.77
CA GLN A 191 -12.81 5.84 -15.35
C GLN A 191 -12.86 4.85 -14.18
N HIS A 192 -12.20 3.69 -14.35
CA HIS A 192 -12.20 2.59 -13.38
C HIS A 192 -10.87 2.44 -12.62
N VAL A 193 -9.84 3.14 -13.06
CA VAL A 193 -8.50 3.10 -12.47
C VAL A 193 -8.00 4.52 -12.19
N LEU A 194 -7.27 4.69 -11.12
CA LEU A 194 -6.56 5.92 -10.81
C LEU A 194 -5.13 5.77 -11.33
N ARG A 195 -4.72 6.65 -12.25
CA ARG A 195 -3.35 6.67 -12.76
C ARG A 195 -2.46 7.43 -11.79
N ASP A 196 -1.34 6.84 -11.44
CA ASP A 196 -0.24 7.50 -10.72
C ASP A 196 1.07 7.31 -11.50
N GLU A 197 2.15 7.93 -11.05
CA GLU A 197 3.46 7.80 -11.69
C GLU A 197 4.57 8.00 -10.66
N PHE A 198 5.49 7.04 -10.57
CA PHE A 198 6.69 7.14 -9.76
C PHE A 198 7.92 6.96 -10.65
N ASN A 199 8.85 7.92 -10.59
CA ASN A 199 10.12 7.85 -11.33
C ASN A 199 9.93 7.57 -12.84
N GLN A 200 8.91 8.18 -13.47
CA GLN A 200 8.52 8.00 -14.88
C GLN A 200 7.96 6.60 -15.19
N VAL A 201 7.59 5.82 -14.18
CA VAL A 201 6.89 4.55 -14.34
C VAL A 201 5.41 4.79 -14.04
N PRO A 202 4.51 4.65 -15.04
CA PRO A 202 3.08 4.76 -14.83
C PRO A 202 2.60 3.57 -14.02
N LEU A 203 1.74 3.84 -13.03
CA LEU A 203 1.13 2.84 -12.18
C LEU A 203 -0.38 3.06 -12.14
N PHE A 204 -1.14 1.99 -12.22
CA PHE A 204 -2.60 2.05 -12.21
C PHE A 204 -3.14 1.41 -10.94
N ILE A 205 -4.11 2.06 -10.30
CA ILE A 205 -4.66 1.67 -9.01
C ILE A 205 -6.14 1.41 -9.17
N ARG A 206 -6.59 0.20 -8.86
CA ARG A 206 -8.01 -0.16 -8.76
C ARG A 206 -8.48 -0.11 -7.31
N PRO A 207 -9.80 -0.06 -7.04
CA PRO A 207 -10.33 0.00 -5.67
C PRO A 207 -9.81 -1.10 -4.73
N GLN A 208 -9.62 -2.33 -5.23
CA GLN A 208 -9.13 -3.48 -4.46
C GLN A 208 -7.61 -3.63 -4.47
N SER A 209 -6.88 -2.83 -5.26
CA SER A 209 -5.42 -2.94 -5.33
C SER A 209 -4.76 -2.38 -4.07
N PHE A 210 -3.75 -3.09 -3.57
CA PHE A 210 -2.82 -2.49 -2.63
C PHE A 210 -1.96 -1.45 -3.35
N PHE A 211 -1.75 -0.32 -2.71
CA PHE A 211 -0.83 0.72 -3.16
C PHE A 211 -0.18 1.40 -1.96
N GLN A 212 1.07 1.83 -2.11
CA GLN A 212 1.84 2.47 -1.04
C GLN A 212 1.20 3.77 -0.58
N THR A 213 1.10 3.96 0.74
CA THR A 213 0.40 5.11 1.34
C THR A 213 1.25 6.35 1.57
N ASN A 214 2.57 6.22 1.37
CA ASN A 214 3.52 7.34 1.40
C ASN A 214 4.25 7.37 0.05
N PRO A 215 3.72 8.09 -0.95
CA PRO A 215 4.24 8.07 -2.32
C PRO A 215 5.66 8.61 -2.44
N ILE A 216 6.06 9.54 -1.58
CA ILE A 216 7.41 10.14 -1.62
C ILE A 216 8.45 9.08 -1.24
N VAL A 217 8.26 8.39 -0.12
CA VAL A 217 9.17 7.34 0.33
C VAL A 217 9.09 6.12 -0.56
N ALA A 218 7.89 5.76 -1.07
CA ALA A 218 7.71 4.66 -2.00
C ALA A 218 8.44 4.90 -3.34
N SER A 219 8.40 6.12 -3.85
CA SER A 219 9.15 6.49 -5.06
C SER A 219 10.66 6.31 -4.86
N GLN A 220 11.19 6.69 -3.69
CA GLN A 220 12.59 6.50 -3.35
C GLN A 220 12.96 5.01 -3.15
N LEU A 221 12.06 4.22 -2.56
CA LEU A 221 12.22 2.78 -2.40
C LEU A 221 12.35 2.09 -3.77
N TYR A 222 11.46 2.40 -4.72
CA TYR A 222 11.52 1.85 -6.07
C TYR A 222 12.74 2.35 -6.85
N GLN A 223 13.14 3.60 -6.67
CA GLN A 223 14.34 4.15 -7.29
C GLN A 223 15.60 3.46 -6.77
N THR A 224 15.71 3.23 -5.46
CA THR A 224 16.84 2.51 -4.86
C THR A 224 16.91 1.06 -5.39
N ALA A 225 15.76 0.38 -5.49
CA ALA A 225 15.71 -0.96 -6.08
C ALA A 225 16.20 -0.96 -7.53
N ARG A 226 15.75 -0.01 -8.36
CA ARG A 226 16.22 0.18 -9.74
C ARG A 226 17.73 0.36 -9.81
N GLU A 227 18.29 1.22 -8.95
CA GLU A 227 19.74 1.50 -8.94
C GLU A 227 20.55 0.28 -8.53
N TRP A 228 20.12 -0.44 -7.48
CA TRP A 228 20.82 -1.66 -7.06
C TRP A 228 20.76 -2.76 -8.12
N VAL A 229 19.62 -2.96 -8.75
CA VAL A 229 19.45 -3.97 -9.80
C VAL A 229 20.26 -3.63 -11.04
N LYS A 230 20.35 -2.35 -11.41
CA LYS A 230 21.14 -1.90 -12.56
C LYS A 230 22.64 -2.23 -12.43
N GLU A 231 23.16 -2.26 -11.20
CA GLU A 231 24.57 -2.64 -10.93
C GLU A 231 24.83 -4.14 -11.16
N LEU A 232 23.78 -4.99 -11.17
CA LEU A 232 23.92 -6.45 -11.23
C LEU A 232 24.04 -7.01 -12.65
N ASN A 233 23.74 -6.22 -13.68
CA ASN A 233 23.77 -6.64 -15.10
C ASN A 233 22.91 -7.90 -15.37
N ILE A 234 21.73 -8.00 -14.75
CA ILE A 234 20.81 -9.14 -14.92
C ILE A 234 20.09 -9.08 -16.27
N THR A 235 19.67 -10.25 -16.77
CA THR A 235 18.86 -10.39 -17.99
C THR A 235 17.44 -10.90 -17.71
N SER A 236 17.24 -11.50 -16.55
CA SER A 236 15.94 -12.08 -16.14
C SER A 236 15.61 -11.79 -14.68
N LEU A 237 14.35 -11.46 -14.43
CA LEU A 237 13.81 -11.05 -13.13
C LEU A 237 12.45 -11.68 -12.90
N TRP A 238 12.25 -12.32 -11.75
CA TRP A 238 10.92 -12.64 -11.22
C TRP A 238 10.55 -11.66 -10.12
N ASP A 239 9.36 -11.03 -10.22
CA ASP A 239 8.75 -10.23 -9.16
C ASP A 239 7.60 -11.04 -8.54
N LEU A 240 7.90 -11.73 -7.46
CA LEU A 240 6.93 -12.51 -6.69
C LEU A 240 6.23 -11.59 -5.67
N PHE A 241 4.91 -11.59 -5.64
CA PHE A 241 4.06 -10.62 -4.92
C PHE A 241 4.08 -9.23 -5.59
N CYS A 242 4.01 -9.19 -6.92
CA CYS A 242 4.28 -7.96 -7.68
C CYS A 242 3.21 -6.85 -7.50
N GLY A 243 2.02 -7.16 -6.98
CA GLY A 243 0.92 -6.19 -6.89
C GLY A 243 0.61 -5.58 -8.25
N VAL A 244 0.61 -4.24 -8.33
CA VAL A 244 0.43 -3.49 -9.59
C VAL A 244 1.74 -3.35 -10.40
N GLY A 245 2.78 -4.10 -10.04
CA GLY A 245 4.05 -4.15 -10.78
C GLY A 245 5.07 -3.10 -10.36
N GLY A 246 4.87 -2.40 -9.24
CA GLY A 246 5.71 -1.28 -8.85
C GLY A 246 7.21 -1.58 -8.85
N PHE A 247 7.66 -2.64 -8.18
CA PHE A 247 9.08 -3.00 -8.14
C PHE A 247 9.60 -3.53 -9.48
N GLY A 248 8.95 -4.55 -10.02
CA GLY A 248 9.39 -5.21 -11.26
C GLY A 248 9.53 -4.23 -12.43
N LEU A 249 8.54 -3.34 -12.60
CA LEU A 249 8.55 -2.33 -13.67
C LEU A 249 9.63 -1.26 -13.49
N HIS A 250 10.04 -0.94 -12.25
CA HIS A 250 11.16 -0.05 -12.00
C HIS A 250 12.51 -0.73 -12.25
N CYS A 251 12.61 -2.03 -11.98
CA CYS A 251 13.85 -2.80 -12.11
C CYS A 251 14.10 -3.34 -13.51
N ALA A 252 13.05 -3.52 -14.33
CA ALA A 252 13.18 -4.01 -15.70
C ALA A 252 13.49 -2.87 -16.68
N ASP A 253 14.30 -3.19 -17.68
CA ASP A 253 14.52 -2.37 -18.88
C ASP A 253 13.95 -3.07 -20.13
N LYS A 254 14.23 -2.52 -21.33
CA LYS A 254 13.72 -3.07 -22.59
C LYS A 254 14.26 -4.46 -22.94
N THR A 255 15.35 -4.88 -22.30
CA THR A 255 16.04 -6.16 -22.57
C THR A 255 15.79 -7.19 -21.46
N THR A 256 15.35 -6.76 -20.28
CA THR A 256 15.09 -7.63 -19.14
C THR A 256 13.83 -8.47 -19.35
N LYS A 257 13.96 -9.79 -19.21
CA LYS A 257 12.79 -10.69 -19.14
C LYS A 257 12.20 -10.61 -17.76
N LEU A 258 11.07 -9.89 -17.62
CA LEU A 258 10.32 -9.75 -16.35
C LEU A 258 9.14 -10.73 -16.30
N THR A 259 9.06 -11.50 -15.22
CA THR A 259 7.86 -12.28 -14.88
C THR A 259 7.31 -11.81 -13.53
N GLY A 260 6.13 -11.24 -13.53
CA GLY A 260 5.45 -10.76 -12.32
C GLY A 260 4.29 -11.67 -11.91
N ILE A 261 4.25 -12.01 -10.62
CA ILE A 261 3.25 -12.93 -10.04
C ILE A 261 2.52 -12.26 -8.88
N GLU A 262 1.21 -12.30 -8.94
CA GLU A 262 0.32 -11.75 -7.92
C GLU A 262 -1.00 -12.54 -7.91
N ILE A 263 -1.58 -12.78 -6.75
CA ILE A 263 -2.84 -13.50 -6.62
C ILE A 263 -4.05 -12.68 -7.09
N SER A 264 -3.96 -11.36 -7.03
CA SER A 264 -5.02 -10.43 -7.42
C SER A 264 -5.05 -10.20 -8.93
N ALA A 265 -6.00 -10.79 -9.64
CA ALA A 265 -6.18 -10.56 -11.08
C ALA A 265 -6.37 -9.07 -11.45
N PRO A 266 -7.13 -8.24 -10.68
CA PRO A 266 -7.21 -6.80 -10.97
C PRO A 266 -5.88 -6.06 -10.84
N ALA A 267 -4.98 -6.47 -9.93
CA ALA A 267 -3.66 -5.89 -9.81
C ALA A 267 -2.76 -6.27 -11.00
N ILE A 268 -2.85 -7.52 -11.47
CA ILE A 268 -2.15 -7.99 -12.68
C ILE A 268 -2.58 -7.22 -13.93
N GLU A 269 -3.87 -6.90 -14.08
CA GLU A 269 -4.33 -6.06 -15.19
C GLU A 269 -3.71 -4.66 -15.15
N CYS A 270 -3.60 -4.06 -13.96
CA CYS A 270 -2.91 -2.78 -13.78
C CYS A 270 -1.42 -2.88 -14.16
N ALA A 271 -0.73 -3.95 -13.73
CA ALA A 271 0.67 -4.18 -14.07
C ALA A 271 0.89 -4.34 -15.59
N ARG A 272 0.01 -5.07 -16.27
CA ARG A 272 0.04 -5.22 -17.74
C ARG A 272 -0.16 -3.89 -18.45
N GLN A 273 -1.10 -3.07 -17.99
CA GLN A 273 -1.35 -1.73 -18.54
C GLN A 273 -0.11 -0.85 -18.40
N SER A 274 0.54 -0.87 -17.24
CA SER A 274 1.78 -0.13 -16.98
C SER A 274 2.91 -0.58 -17.91
N ALA A 275 3.10 -1.89 -18.07
CA ALA A 275 4.12 -2.45 -18.96
C ALA A 275 3.89 -2.08 -20.43
N GLN A 276 2.63 -2.07 -20.88
CA GLN A 276 2.23 -1.65 -22.22
C GLN A 276 2.55 -0.17 -22.45
N GLU A 277 2.22 0.70 -21.49
CA GLU A 277 2.50 2.15 -21.60
C GLU A 277 4.01 2.43 -21.63
N LEU A 278 4.82 1.62 -20.92
CA LEU A 278 6.29 1.67 -20.96
C LEU A 278 6.90 1.08 -22.24
N GLY A 279 6.11 0.40 -23.08
CA GLY A 279 6.58 -0.26 -24.28
C GLY A 279 7.50 -1.46 -24.00
N LEU A 280 7.36 -2.11 -22.84
CA LEU A 280 8.12 -3.30 -22.48
C LEU A 280 7.53 -4.53 -23.17
N GLN A 281 8.37 -5.26 -23.95
CA GLN A 281 7.92 -6.40 -24.74
C GLN A 281 8.22 -7.77 -24.11
N HIS A 282 9.21 -7.84 -23.23
CA HIS A 282 9.66 -9.07 -22.58
C HIS A 282 9.11 -9.20 -21.14
N VAL A 283 7.82 -8.88 -20.99
CA VAL A 283 7.16 -8.86 -19.69
C VAL A 283 5.95 -9.78 -19.68
N GLU A 284 5.87 -10.63 -18.67
CA GLU A 284 4.75 -11.53 -18.42
C GLU A 284 4.22 -11.31 -17.00
N PHE A 285 2.91 -11.03 -16.88
CA PHE A 285 2.23 -10.94 -15.59
C PHE A 285 1.15 -12.01 -15.48
N GLN A 286 1.15 -12.78 -14.36
CA GLN A 286 0.23 -13.89 -14.14
C GLN A 286 -0.47 -13.78 -12.78
N ALA A 287 -1.79 -14.03 -12.79
CA ALA A 287 -2.59 -14.07 -11.56
C ALA A 287 -2.50 -15.49 -10.94
N LEU A 288 -1.48 -15.70 -10.11
CA LEU A 288 -1.16 -16.99 -9.48
C LEU A 288 -0.64 -16.80 -8.05
N ASP A 289 -0.67 -17.87 -7.26
CA ASP A 289 0.07 -17.92 -6.01
C ASP A 289 1.59 -18.02 -6.27
N SER A 290 2.38 -17.20 -5.60
CA SER A 290 3.81 -17.06 -5.83
C SER A 290 4.59 -18.34 -5.52
N THR A 291 4.19 -19.10 -4.50
CA THR A 291 4.86 -20.36 -4.16
C THR A 291 4.54 -21.43 -5.20
N ASN A 292 3.28 -21.55 -5.60
CA ASN A 292 2.86 -22.52 -6.63
C ASN A 292 3.52 -22.23 -7.98
N PHE A 293 3.63 -20.95 -8.36
CA PHE A 293 4.35 -20.56 -9.58
C PHE A 293 5.81 -20.96 -9.50
N ALA A 294 6.52 -20.52 -8.47
CA ALA A 294 7.95 -20.77 -8.32
C ALA A 294 8.26 -22.30 -8.37
N THR A 295 7.49 -23.11 -7.64
CA THR A 295 7.69 -24.57 -7.61
C THR A 295 7.33 -25.30 -8.90
N SER A 296 6.57 -24.70 -9.81
CA SER A 296 6.18 -25.28 -11.09
C SER A 296 7.15 -24.98 -12.26
N ARG A 297 8.11 -24.06 -12.06
CA ARG A 297 9.02 -23.62 -13.12
C ARG A 297 10.35 -24.38 -13.07
N GLN A 298 10.96 -24.53 -14.23
CA GLN A 298 12.31 -25.11 -14.39
C GLN A 298 13.37 -24.06 -14.75
N ASP A 299 12.95 -22.90 -15.26
CA ASP A 299 13.84 -21.79 -15.57
C ASP A 299 14.24 -21.04 -14.29
N ILE A 300 15.51 -20.67 -14.19
CA ILE A 300 16.07 -19.95 -13.05
C ILE A 300 16.35 -18.52 -13.50
N PRO A 301 15.70 -17.50 -12.90
CA PRO A 301 16.02 -16.11 -13.20
C PRO A 301 17.34 -15.70 -12.52
N ASP A 302 17.97 -14.65 -13.05
CA ASP A 302 19.18 -14.08 -12.43
C ASP A 302 18.84 -13.46 -11.07
N LEU A 303 17.67 -12.81 -10.97
CA LEU A 303 17.18 -12.16 -9.77
C LEU A 303 15.75 -12.59 -9.45
N VAL A 304 15.49 -12.89 -8.18
CA VAL A 304 14.13 -12.97 -7.61
C VAL A 304 13.88 -11.80 -6.70
N LEU A 305 12.86 -11.00 -7.01
CA LEU A 305 12.37 -9.93 -6.19
C LEU A 305 11.15 -10.41 -5.39
N VAL A 306 11.14 -10.14 -4.09
CA VAL A 306 10.01 -10.46 -3.21
C VAL A 306 9.61 -9.24 -2.38
N ASN A 307 8.32 -8.95 -2.35
CA ASN A 307 7.71 -7.96 -1.46
C ASN A 307 6.48 -8.58 -0.77
N PRO A 308 6.70 -9.52 0.17
CA PRO A 308 5.65 -10.31 0.76
C PRO A 308 4.78 -9.51 1.73
N PRO A 309 3.59 -10.01 2.10
CA PRO A 309 2.83 -9.51 3.24
C PRO A 309 3.62 -9.68 4.55
N ARG A 310 3.13 -9.09 5.65
CA ARG A 310 3.80 -9.04 6.97
C ARG A 310 4.30 -10.38 7.52
N ARG A 311 3.79 -11.51 7.03
CA ARG A 311 4.20 -12.87 7.45
C ARG A 311 5.53 -13.34 6.83
N GLY A 312 6.12 -12.56 5.91
CA GLY A 312 7.30 -12.98 5.15
C GLY A 312 6.94 -13.92 3.99
N ILE A 313 7.96 -14.49 3.33
CA ILE A 313 7.80 -15.48 2.24
C ILE A 313 7.57 -16.90 2.78
N GLY A 314 8.03 -17.17 4.00
CA GLY A 314 7.82 -18.43 4.69
C GLY A 314 8.73 -19.58 4.22
N LYS A 315 8.75 -20.64 5.02
CA LYS A 315 9.68 -21.78 4.88
C LYS A 315 9.65 -22.43 3.49
N ASN A 316 8.46 -22.63 2.92
CA ASN A 316 8.34 -23.35 1.65
C ASN A 316 9.00 -22.59 0.50
N LEU A 317 8.75 -21.27 0.42
CA LEU A 317 9.37 -20.45 -0.65
C LEU A 317 10.86 -20.23 -0.37
N CYS A 318 11.29 -20.05 0.89
CA CYS A 318 12.72 -20.00 1.25
C CYS A 318 13.46 -21.25 0.83
N ASN A 319 12.93 -22.45 1.13
CA ASN A 319 13.54 -23.72 0.73
C ASN A 319 13.64 -23.83 -0.80
N TYR A 320 12.54 -23.48 -1.49
CA TYR A 320 12.54 -23.52 -2.94
C TYR A 320 13.57 -22.58 -3.57
N LEU A 321 13.67 -21.33 -3.09
CA LEU A 321 14.68 -20.38 -3.56
C LEU A 321 16.11 -20.87 -3.26
N SER A 322 16.31 -21.55 -2.11
CA SER A 322 17.58 -22.17 -1.76
C SER A 322 17.95 -23.33 -2.69
N ASP A 323 16.96 -24.12 -3.13
CA ASP A 323 17.17 -25.24 -4.05
C ASP A 323 17.34 -24.78 -5.50
N MET A 324 16.58 -23.77 -5.92
CA MET A 324 16.63 -23.19 -7.26
C MET A 324 17.94 -22.41 -7.52
N HIS A 325 18.51 -21.80 -6.48
CA HIS A 325 19.76 -21.05 -6.53
C HIS A 325 19.79 -19.85 -7.51
N PRO A 326 18.82 -18.92 -7.54
CA PRO A 326 19.00 -17.67 -8.28
C PRO A 326 20.25 -16.94 -7.79
N GLU A 327 20.91 -16.18 -8.65
CA GLU A 327 22.15 -15.48 -8.25
C GLU A 327 21.88 -14.40 -7.20
N TYR A 328 20.75 -13.70 -7.33
CA TYR A 328 20.38 -12.62 -6.43
C TYR A 328 18.93 -12.76 -5.93
N ILE A 329 18.71 -12.27 -4.71
CA ILE A 329 17.38 -12.06 -4.14
C ILE A 329 17.30 -10.59 -3.68
N LEU A 330 16.32 -9.84 -4.19
CA LEU A 330 15.98 -8.49 -3.70
C LEU A 330 14.74 -8.61 -2.82
N TYR A 331 14.89 -8.35 -1.53
CA TYR A 331 13.84 -8.52 -0.54
C TYR A 331 13.38 -7.15 -0.01
N SER A 332 12.12 -6.77 -0.26
CA SER A 332 11.46 -5.64 0.38
C SER A 332 10.50 -6.15 1.46
N SER A 333 10.48 -5.52 2.63
CA SER A 333 9.63 -5.95 3.74
C SER A 333 9.13 -4.80 4.61
N CYS A 334 7.85 -4.82 4.93
CA CYS A 334 7.26 -3.96 5.98
C CYS A 334 7.33 -4.58 7.39
N ASN A 335 8.01 -5.72 7.55
CA ASN A 335 8.23 -6.41 8.82
C ASN A 335 9.64 -7.02 8.87
N ALA A 336 10.59 -6.26 9.43
CA ALA A 336 11.98 -6.68 9.52
C ALA A 336 12.20 -7.95 10.35
N GLN A 337 11.31 -8.25 11.31
CA GLN A 337 11.41 -9.48 12.12
C GLN A 337 11.18 -10.74 11.28
N THR A 338 10.11 -10.78 10.48
CA THR A 338 9.85 -11.93 9.60
C THR A 338 10.88 -12.02 8.48
N MET A 339 11.36 -10.89 7.96
CA MET A 339 12.47 -10.85 7.01
C MET A 339 13.74 -11.48 7.60
N ALA A 340 14.10 -11.16 8.83
CA ALA A 340 15.26 -11.75 9.51
C ALA A 340 15.11 -13.28 9.67
N GLN A 341 13.92 -13.77 10.01
CA GLN A 341 13.62 -15.21 10.06
C GLN A 341 13.77 -15.89 8.69
N ASP A 342 13.29 -15.25 7.62
CA ASP A 342 13.45 -15.76 6.26
C ASP A 342 14.94 -15.79 5.85
N PHE A 343 15.76 -14.83 6.29
CA PHE A 343 17.21 -14.83 6.02
C PHE A 343 17.95 -15.99 6.68
N GLU A 344 17.52 -16.42 7.88
CA GLU A 344 18.05 -17.62 8.52
C GLU A 344 17.81 -18.87 7.68
N LEU A 345 16.66 -18.96 7.01
CA LEU A 345 16.32 -20.06 6.10
C LEU A 345 17.04 -19.99 4.75
N LEU A 346 17.45 -18.79 4.32
CA LEU A 346 18.21 -18.55 3.09
C LEU A 346 19.72 -18.62 3.32
N SER A 347 20.19 -19.60 4.07
CA SER A 347 21.59 -19.77 4.52
C SER A 347 22.63 -19.86 3.40
N GLY A 348 22.23 -20.23 2.16
CA GLY A 348 23.04 -20.22 0.95
C GLY A 348 23.32 -18.82 0.38
N TYR A 349 22.77 -17.77 0.98
CA TYR A 349 22.91 -16.39 0.54
C TYR A 349 23.64 -15.55 1.59
N GLU A 350 24.34 -14.53 1.13
CA GLU A 350 24.89 -13.47 1.95
C GLU A 350 24.16 -12.15 1.69
N VAL A 351 23.91 -11.39 2.74
CA VAL A 351 23.32 -10.05 2.62
C VAL A 351 24.40 -9.06 2.20
N CYS A 352 24.20 -8.36 1.09
CA CYS A 352 25.14 -7.40 0.52
C CYS A 352 24.79 -5.95 0.84
N LYS A 353 23.48 -5.63 0.88
CA LYS A 353 22.98 -4.27 1.12
C LYS A 353 21.72 -4.33 1.97
N VAL A 354 21.57 -3.39 2.90
CA VAL A 354 20.34 -3.20 3.71
C VAL A 354 20.06 -1.71 3.82
N GLN A 355 18.83 -1.29 3.56
CA GLN A 355 18.42 0.10 3.73
C GLN A 355 17.03 0.20 4.31
N LEU A 356 16.86 1.10 5.29
CA LEU A 356 15.61 1.43 5.93
C LEU A 356 14.91 2.58 5.19
N PHE A 357 13.60 2.45 5.03
CA PHE A 357 12.72 3.47 4.43
C PHE A 357 11.63 3.84 5.45
N ASP A 358 11.59 5.10 5.88
CA ASP A 358 10.59 5.60 6.82
C ASP A 358 9.22 5.80 6.16
N MET A 359 8.62 4.68 5.75
CA MET A 359 7.30 4.65 5.11
C MET A 359 6.19 5.13 6.05
N PHE A 360 6.37 4.98 7.36
CA PHE A 360 5.35 5.21 8.38
C PHE A 360 5.85 6.11 9.51
N PRO A 361 6.09 7.42 9.25
CA PRO A 361 6.45 8.37 10.29
C PRO A 361 5.51 8.34 11.49
N HIS A 362 5.99 8.70 12.65
CA HIS A 362 5.29 8.70 13.94
C HIS A 362 4.87 7.33 14.47
N THR A 363 5.36 6.24 13.89
CA THR A 363 5.11 4.87 14.35
C THR A 363 6.41 4.07 14.40
N ALA A 364 6.38 2.90 15.07
CA ALA A 364 7.51 1.96 15.07
C ALA A 364 7.71 1.20 13.76
N HIS A 365 6.79 1.36 12.79
CA HIS A 365 6.83 0.64 11.52
C HIS A 365 7.73 1.34 10.50
N TYR A 366 8.38 0.54 9.67
CA TYR A 366 9.23 0.98 8.56
C TYR A 366 9.26 -0.08 7.47
N GLU A 367 9.79 0.27 6.31
CA GLU A 367 10.07 -0.64 5.21
C GLU A 367 11.57 -0.87 5.14
N VAL A 368 12.00 -2.07 4.71
CA VAL A 368 13.41 -2.42 4.51
C VAL A 368 13.58 -2.96 3.10
N LEU A 369 14.64 -2.53 2.42
CA LEU A 369 15.11 -3.15 1.19
C LEU A 369 16.45 -3.82 1.47
N SER A 370 16.58 -5.09 1.06
CA SER A 370 17.80 -5.87 1.22
C SER A 370 18.16 -6.58 -0.07
N LEU A 371 19.45 -6.57 -0.41
CA LEU A 371 20.00 -7.33 -1.54
C LEU A 371 20.83 -8.50 -0.99
N LEU A 372 20.49 -9.70 -1.42
CA LEU A 372 21.20 -10.92 -1.10
C LEU A 372 21.84 -11.47 -2.36
N LYS A 373 23.05 -12.02 -2.21
CA LYS A 373 23.81 -12.71 -3.27
C LYS A 373 24.09 -14.15 -2.84
N ARG A 374 23.99 -15.06 -3.78
CA ARG A 374 24.39 -16.46 -3.58
C ARG A 374 25.87 -16.55 -3.20
N LYS A 375 26.20 -17.35 -2.18
CA LYS A 375 27.58 -17.64 -1.74
C LYS A 375 28.35 -18.45 -2.74
#